data_9fb4e9e73c0634e6de7560192f94e295
#
_entry.id   9fb4e9e73c0634e6de7560192f94e295
#
_cell.length_a   1.000
_cell.length_b   1.000
_cell.length_c   1.000
_cell.angle_alpha   90.00
_cell.angle_beta   90.00
_cell.angle_gamma   90.00
#
_symmetry.space_group_name_H-M   'P 1'
#
loop_
_entity.id
_entity.type
_entity.pdbx_description
1 polymer ?
#
loop_
_entity_poly.entity_id
_entity_poly.type
_entity_poly.pdbx_seq_one_letter_code
_entity_poly.pdbx_strand_id
1 'polypeptide(L)'
;MKKSLLTLAIATAIAAPAFAQQTFSTGVDATFPPHSMAKLGGGVEGYFIEVGNEVARRLGGKLNIESAAFSGLIPGLAAKKYDWLLPTTATKERAANMLFTEGYVDTDYQFLVKKSDPDIKSLDELRGKKIAVNKGSIFDRWCAENAAARGFGCDIYDTTADAIQAVLSGRAATALASDAAIKWAGKQNPLTKPTFTIKTGQVFAISTSKDNVALRNRISMAIKCMKQDGTLAKFHVKWLGVAPAPDSTINNIGVGHGVPGLEGYDPTPVTLTCS
;
A
#
# COMPACT_ATOMS: atom_id res chain seq x y z
N MET A 1 -11.28 -73.79 37.62
CA MET A 1 -10.22 -72.89 37.16
C MET A 1 -10.80 -72.13 35.95
N LYS A 2 -11.26 -70.86 36.15
CA LYS A 2 -11.79 -70.03 35.11
C LYS A 2 -10.68 -69.07 34.62
N LYS A 3 -10.23 -69.19 33.37
CA LYS A 3 -9.28 -68.29 32.76
C LYS A 3 -10.03 -67.12 32.14
N SER A 4 -9.89 -65.89 32.74
CA SER A 4 -10.38 -64.64 32.14
C SER A 4 -9.38 -64.15 31.09
N LEU A 5 -9.80 -64.06 29.84
CA LEU A 5 -9.09 -63.39 28.80
C LEU A 5 -9.39 -61.87 28.87
N LEU A 6 -8.37 -61.08 29.16
CA LEU A 6 -8.41 -59.63 29.13
C LEU A 6 -8.11 -59.17 27.72
N THR A 7 -9.11 -58.67 26.99
CA THR A 7 -8.95 -58.11 25.64
C THR A 7 -8.47 -56.65 25.77
N LEU A 8 -7.23 -56.35 25.38
CA LEU A 8 -6.66 -55.02 25.36
C LEU A 8 -7.08 -54.33 24.07
N ALA A 9 -8.00 -53.37 24.14
CA ALA A 9 -8.39 -52.52 23.00
C ALA A 9 -7.33 -51.42 22.81
N ILE A 10 -6.53 -51.52 21.74
CA ILE A 10 -5.59 -50.45 21.36
C ILE A 10 -6.39 -49.38 20.56
N ALA A 11 -6.64 -48.23 21.22
CA ALA A 11 -7.19 -47.06 20.55
C ALA A 11 -6.09 -46.42 19.70
N THR A 12 -6.12 -46.60 18.41
CA THR A 12 -5.29 -45.85 17.45
C THR A 12 -5.77 -44.41 17.37
N ALA A 13 -5.10 -43.48 18.02
CA ALA A 13 -5.33 -42.05 17.87
C ALA A 13 -4.85 -41.64 16.46
N ILE A 14 -5.79 -41.33 15.55
CA ILE A 14 -5.50 -40.74 14.25
C ILE A 14 -5.09 -39.28 14.52
N ALA A 15 -3.79 -39.02 14.51
CA ALA A 15 -3.27 -37.66 14.55
C ALA A 15 -3.62 -36.98 13.20
N ALA A 16 -4.59 -36.07 13.22
CA ALA A 16 -4.85 -35.22 12.07
C ALA A 16 -3.60 -34.39 11.76
N PRO A 17 -3.16 -34.32 10.49
CA PRO A 17 -2.01 -33.48 10.14
C PRO A 17 -2.33 -32.04 10.52
N ALA A 18 -1.55 -31.47 11.43
CA ALA A 18 -1.57 -30.04 11.70
C ALA A 18 -1.01 -29.34 10.47
N PHE A 19 -1.88 -28.83 9.59
CA PHE A 19 -1.46 -27.96 8.51
C PHE A 19 -0.86 -26.71 9.15
N ALA A 20 0.47 -26.58 9.07
CA ALA A 20 1.13 -25.34 9.48
C ALA A 20 0.54 -24.19 8.66
N GLN A 21 -0.06 -23.20 9.35
CA GLN A 21 -0.65 -22.04 8.71
C GLN A 21 0.44 -21.30 7.92
N GLN A 22 0.20 -21.08 6.63
CA GLN A 22 1.16 -20.40 5.74
C GLN A 22 1.44 -18.99 6.29
N THR A 23 2.72 -18.62 6.37
CA THR A 23 3.14 -17.26 6.73
C THR A 23 3.68 -16.57 5.49
N PHE A 24 3.06 -15.43 5.15
CA PHE A 24 3.53 -14.55 4.08
C PHE A 24 4.37 -13.44 4.68
N SER A 25 5.28 -12.85 3.89
CA SER A 25 6.15 -11.75 4.29
C SER A 25 5.90 -10.51 3.45
N THR A 26 5.92 -9.34 4.09
CA THR A 26 5.85 -8.03 3.41
C THR A 26 6.72 -6.99 4.10
N GLY A 27 7.20 -6.02 3.31
CA GLY A 27 7.81 -4.81 3.83
C GLY A 27 6.85 -3.62 3.72
N VAL A 28 6.88 -2.71 4.69
CA VAL A 28 6.11 -1.48 4.70
C VAL A 28 6.95 -0.30 5.18
N ASP A 29 6.67 0.89 4.67
CA ASP A 29 7.19 2.14 5.25
C ASP A 29 6.23 2.61 6.35
N ALA A 30 6.62 2.44 7.61
CA ALA A 30 5.81 2.82 8.78
C ALA A 30 5.80 4.34 9.04
N THR A 31 6.25 5.16 8.11
CA THR A 31 6.21 6.63 8.18
C THR A 31 5.21 7.26 7.19
N PHE A 32 4.28 6.47 6.70
CA PHE A 32 3.30 6.86 5.67
C PHE A 32 1.84 6.77 6.19
N PRO A 33 1.47 7.50 7.28
CA PRO A 33 0.11 7.53 7.79
C PRO A 33 -0.86 8.20 6.80
N PRO A 34 -2.15 7.82 6.79
CA PRO A 34 -2.81 6.79 7.59
C PRO A 34 -2.67 5.38 6.99
N HIS A 35 -1.85 5.23 5.97
CA HIS A 35 -1.69 4.00 5.21
C HIS A 35 -0.90 2.94 5.99
N SER A 36 0.25 3.34 6.53
CA SER A 36 1.10 2.51 7.40
C SER A 36 1.86 3.41 8.37
N MET A 37 1.80 3.09 9.65
CA MET A 37 2.46 3.84 10.71
C MET A 37 2.83 2.96 11.89
N ALA A 38 3.80 3.41 12.67
CA ALA A 38 4.17 2.73 13.89
C ALA A 38 3.00 2.77 14.90
N LYS A 39 2.74 1.62 15.52
CA LYS A 39 1.70 1.47 16.54
C LYS A 39 2.28 1.68 17.93
N LEU A 40 1.55 2.39 18.80
CA LEU A 40 1.88 2.47 20.21
C LEU A 40 1.87 1.06 20.83
N GLY A 41 2.97 0.70 21.51
CA GLY A 41 3.13 -0.64 22.06
C GLY A 41 3.81 -1.65 21.11
N GLY A 42 4.19 -1.22 19.91
CA GLY A 42 4.96 -2.01 18.95
C GLY A 42 4.17 -2.50 17.75
N GLY A 43 4.88 -2.83 16.68
CA GLY A 43 4.32 -3.21 15.39
C GLY A 43 3.88 -2.02 14.53
N VAL A 44 3.03 -2.31 13.55
CA VAL A 44 2.52 -1.34 12.57
C VAL A 44 1.01 -1.43 12.47
N GLU A 45 0.38 -0.31 12.12
CA GLU A 45 -1.05 -0.21 11.85
C GLU A 45 -1.32 0.73 10.66
N GLY A 46 -2.54 0.74 10.15
CA GLY A 46 -2.95 1.60 9.05
C GLY A 46 -3.82 0.88 8.03
N TYR A 47 -4.30 1.66 7.05
CA TYR A 47 -5.19 1.15 6.01
C TYR A 47 -4.59 -0.05 5.26
N PHE A 48 -3.33 0.07 4.79
CA PHE A 48 -2.68 -1.01 4.06
C PHE A 48 -2.35 -2.22 4.93
N ILE A 49 -2.09 -1.98 6.23
CA ILE A 49 -1.83 -3.06 7.18
C ILE A 49 -3.07 -3.94 7.35
N GLU A 50 -4.26 -3.33 7.45
CA GLU A 50 -5.52 -4.09 7.51
C GLU A 50 -5.81 -4.81 6.19
N VAL A 51 -5.60 -4.16 5.05
CA VAL A 51 -5.73 -4.80 3.73
C VAL A 51 -4.81 -6.02 3.63
N GLY A 52 -3.54 -5.89 3.97
CA GLY A 52 -2.58 -6.99 3.89
C GLY A 52 -2.90 -8.16 4.81
N ASN A 53 -3.28 -7.88 6.05
CA ASN A 53 -3.69 -8.91 7.00
C ASN A 53 -4.94 -9.65 6.53
N GLU A 54 -5.93 -8.94 6.00
CA GLU A 54 -7.15 -9.55 5.49
C GLU A 54 -6.89 -10.37 4.22
N VAL A 55 -6.02 -9.90 3.33
CA VAL A 55 -5.56 -10.70 2.18
C VAL A 55 -4.92 -11.99 2.67
N ALA A 56 -3.96 -11.93 3.59
CA ALA A 56 -3.29 -13.12 4.12
C ALA A 56 -4.30 -14.09 4.76
N ARG A 57 -5.26 -13.59 5.53
CA ARG A 57 -6.34 -14.38 6.13
C ARG A 57 -7.19 -15.11 5.07
N ARG A 58 -7.58 -14.41 4.00
CA ARG A 58 -8.35 -15.01 2.89
C ARG A 58 -7.54 -16.04 2.10
N LEU A 59 -6.22 -15.91 2.10
CA LEU A 59 -5.33 -16.92 1.52
C LEU A 59 -5.06 -18.11 2.47
N GLY A 60 -5.67 -18.15 3.66
CA GLY A 60 -5.50 -19.20 4.67
C GLY A 60 -4.22 -19.07 5.50
N GLY A 61 -3.58 -17.89 5.52
CA GLY A 61 -2.31 -17.64 6.17
C GLY A 61 -2.30 -16.47 7.14
N LYS A 62 -1.08 -16.11 7.55
CA LYS A 62 -0.75 -14.92 8.37
C LYS A 62 0.23 -14.06 7.61
N LEU A 63 0.27 -12.77 7.94
CA LEU A 63 1.21 -11.82 7.38
C LEU A 63 2.26 -11.43 8.42
N ASN A 64 3.53 -11.65 8.09
CA ASN A 64 4.67 -11.09 8.80
C ASN A 64 5.05 -9.77 8.14
N ILE A 65 5.09 -8.68 8.90
CA ILE A 65 5.29 -7.33 8.40
C ILE A 65 6.60 -6.79 8.96
N GLU A 66 7.51 -6.41 8.05
CA GLU A 66 8.76 -5.74 8.38
C GLU A 66 8.65 -4.24 8.06
N SER A 67 9.02 -3.38 9.00
CA SER A 67 9.14 -1.95 8.75
C SER A 67 10.53 -1.63 8.17
N ALA A 68 10.55 -0.95 7.01
CA ALA A 68 11.76 -0.54 6.33
C ALA A 68 11.53 0.79 5.58
N ALA A 69 12.62 1.51 5.27
CA ALA A 69 12.52 2.68 4.39
C ALA A 69 12.01 2.28 3.00
N PHE A 70 11.14 3.11 2.41
CA PHE A 70 10.51 2.79 1.12
C PHE A 70 11.52 2.46 0.01
N SER A 71 12.66 3.16 0.00
CA SER A 71 13.75 2.93 -0.98
C SER A 71 14.32 1.50 -0.98
N GLY A 72 14.17 0.77 0.13
CA GLY A 72 14.60 -0.62 0.28
C GLY A 72 13.54 -1.66 -0.08
N LEU A 73 12.26 -1.27 -0.18
CA LEU A 73 11.15 -2.23 -0.35
C LEU A 73 11.15 -2.89 -1.72
N ILE A 74 11.24 -2.12 -2.80
CA ILE A 74 11.24 -2.66 -4.17
C ILE A 74 12.46 -3.55 -4.43
N PRO A 75 13.70 -3.13 -4.08
CA PRO A 75 14.86 -4.03 -4.11
C PRO A 75 14.68 -5.30 -3.26
N GLY A 76 14.05 -5.18 -2.09
CA GLY A 76 13.74 -6.33 -1.21
C GLY A 76 12.79 -7.33 -1.87
N LEU A 77 11.77 -6.88 -2.59
CA LEU A 77 10.89 -7.74 -3.36
C LEU A 77 11.66 -8.46 -4.49
N ALA A 78 12.49 -7.73 -5.23
CA ALA A 78 13.32 -8.30 -6.29
C ALA A 78 14.31 -9.36 -5.76
N ALA A 79 14.83 -9.15 -4.55
CA ALA A 79 15.69 -10.09 -3.83
C ALA A 79 14.91 -11.24 -3.16
N LYS A 80 13.59 -11.34 -3.35
CA LYS A 80 12.70 -12.35 -2.74
C LYS A 80 12.70 -12.35 -1.21
N LYS A 81 13.03 -11.22 -0.59
CA LYS A 81 12.92 -11.00 0.86
C LYS A 81 11.44 -10.94 1.28
N TYR A 82 10.59 -10.43 0.42
CA TYR A 82 9.15 -10.29 0.60
C TYR A 82 8.38 -11.09 -0.44
N ASP A 83 7.25 -11.69 -0.04
CA ASP A 83 6.34 -12.36 -0.97
C ASP A 83 5.55 -11.33 -1.79
N TRP A 84 5.22 -10.19 -1.16
CA TRP A 84 4.58 -9.04 -1.80
C TRP A 84 4.93 -7.72 -1.09
N LEU A 85 4.56 -6.58 -1.69
CA LEU A 85 4.66 -5.26 -1.06
C LEU A 85 3.30 -4.61 -0.89
N LEU A 86 3.17 -3.83 0.19
CA LEU A 86 2.02 -3.02 0.58
C LEU A 86 2.46 -1.59 0.94
N PRO A 87 1.97 -0.59 0.24
CA PRO A 87 1.41 -0.56 -1.11
C PRO A 87 2.51 -0.33 -2.14
N THR A 88 2.13 -0.46 -3.41
CA THR A 88 2.98 0.06 -4.48
C THR A 88 2.10 0.78 -5.49
N THR A 89 2.39 2.03 -5.83
CA THR A 89 1.70 2.71 -6.93
C THR A 89 1.97 1.97 -8.23
N ALA A 90 0.91 1.58 -8.91
CA ALA A 90 1.01 0.86 -10.16
C ALA A 90 1.41 1.81 -11.29
N THR A 91 2.60 1.61 -11.87
CA THR A 91 3.13 2.41 -12.97
C THR A 91 3.72 1.51 -14.06
N LYS A 92 3.80 2.02 -15.29
CA LYS A 92 4.40 1.29 -16.42
C LYS A 92 5.84 0.85 -16.14
N GLU A 93 6.64 1.74 -15.55
CA GLU A 93 8.04 1.41 -15.24
C GLU A 93 8.16 0.29 -14.20
N ARG A 94 7.37 0.36 -13.13
CA ARG A 94 7.39 -0.68 -12.10
C ARG A 94 6.86 -2.00 -12.64
N ALA A 95 5.84 -1.98 -13.51
CA ALA A 95 5.28 -3.16 -14.16
C ALA A 95 6.30 -3.91 -15.03
N ALA A 96 7.34 -3.24 -15.53
CA ALA A 96 8.44 -3.90 -16.22
C ALA A 96 9.20 -4.91 -15.32
N ASN A 97 9.21 -4.71 -14.00
CA ASN A 97 10.01 -5.49 -13.06
C ASN A 97 9.20 -6.25 -11.99
N MET A 98 7.89 -6.02 -11.89
CA MET A 98 7.00 -6.68 -10.92
C MET A 98 5.60 -6.84 -11.49
N LEU A 99 4.81 -7.73 -10.88
CA LEU A 99 3.39 -7.87 -11.18
C LEU A 99 2.56 -7.07 -10.18
N PHE A 100 1.48 -6.49 -10.66
CA PHE A 100 0.48 -5.83 -9.83
C PHE A 100 -0.78 -6.67 -9.73
N THR A 101 -1.42 -6.64 -8.56
CA THR A 101 -2.80 -7.07 -8.41
C THR A 101 -3.73 -6.04 -9.04
N GLU A 102 -5.02 -6.28 -9.03
CA GLU A 102 -6.00 -5.22 -9.21
C GLU A 102 -5.74 -4.05 -8.25
N GLY A 103 -5.91 -2.83 -8.73
CA GLY A 103 -5.88 -1.65 -7.88
C GLY A 103 -7.00 -1.67 -6.84
N TYR A 104 -6.72 -1.20 -5.62
CA TYR A 104 -7.69 -1.26 -4.52
C TYR A 104 -7.92 0.08 -3.82
N VAL A 105 -7.20 1.14 -4.20
CA VAL A 105 -7.47 2.52 -3.82
C VAL A 105 -6.81 3.48 -4.80
N ASP A 106 -7.51 4.57 -5.12
CA ASP A 106 -6.99 5.64 -5.95
C ASP A 106 -5.93 6.45 -5.20
N THR A 107 -4.98 7.04 -5.92
CA THR A 107 -3.96 7.90 -5.34
C THR A 107 -3.66 9.10 -6.22
N ASP A 108 -3.94 10.28 -5.70
CA ASP A 108 -3.51 11.54 -6.28
C ASP A 108 -2.27 12.06 -5.56
N TYR A 109 -1.56 13.01 -6.18
CA TYR A 109 -0.45 13.69 -5.53
C TYR A 109 -0.94 15.01 -4.96
N GLN A 110 -0.56 15.32 -3.73
CA GLN A 110 -0.97 16.56 -3.09
C GLN A 110 0.22 17.22 -2.39
N PHE A 111 0.23 18.55 -2.44
CA PHE A 111 1.22 19.37 -1.76
C PHE A 111 0.75 19.75 -0.36
N LEU A 112 1.70 19.81 0.57
CA LEU A 112 1.54 20.31 1.93
C LEU A 112 2.37 21.58 2.11
N VAL A 113 1.78 22.62 2.68
CA VAL A 113 2.48 23.86 3.05
C VAL A 113 2.27 24.18 4.52
N LYS A 114 3.05 25.13 5.07
CA LYS A 114 2.72 25.70 6.39
C LYS A 114 1.35 26.38 6.35
N LYS A 115 0.66 26.39 7.46
CA LYS A 115 -0.66 27.06 7.58
C LYS A 115 -0.56 28.55 7.29
N SER A 116 0.57 29.19 7.66
CA SER A 116 0.87 30.60 7.43
C SER A 116 1.16 30.96 5.99
N ASP A 117 1.56 29.97 5.18
CA ASP A 117 2.02 30.22 3.82
C ASP A 117 0.84 30.29 2.84
N PRO A 118 0.97 30.98 1.71
CA PRO A 118 -0.03 30.98 0.65
C PRO A 118 -0.31 29.58 0.13
N ASP A 119 -1.54 29.34 -0.33
CA ASP A 119 -1.86 28.11 -1.06
C ASP A 119 -1.13 28.08 -2.40
N ILE A 120 -0.62 26.92 -2.77
CA ILE A 120 -0.18 26.64 -4.14
C ILE A 120 -1.44 26.43 -4.97
N LYS A 121 -1.59 27.16 -6.06
CA LYS A 121 -2.76 27.08 -6.97
C LYS A 121 -2.41 26.45 -8.31
N SER A 122 -1.13 26.45 -8.66
CA SER A 122 -0.63 25.86 -9.89
C SER A 122 0.82 25.38 -9.73
N LEU A 123 1.28 24.53 -10.63
CA LEU A 123 2.67 24.04 -10.64
C LEU A 123 3.68 25.16 -10.96
N ASP A 124 3.26 26.23 -11.61
CA ASP A 124 4.15 27.35 -11.95
C ASP A 124 4.58 28.15 -10.71
N GLU A 125 3.76 28.13 -9.67
CA GLU A 125 4.10 28.77 -8.38
C GLU A 125 5.17 28.03 -7.59
N LEU A 126 5.59 26.84 -8.05
CA LEU A 126 6.69 26.06 -7.49
C LEU A 126 8.06 26.54 -7.96
N ARG A 127 8.13 27.40 -8.98
CA ARG A 127 9.40 27.92 -9.52
C ARG A 127 10.26 28.54 -8.41
N GLY A 128 11.54 28.13 -8.37
CA GLY A 128 12.49 28.56 -7.35
C GLY A 128 12.30 27.95 -5.95
N LYS A 129 11.27 27.10 -5.75
CA LYS A 129 11.00 26.48 -4.46
C LYS A 129 11.63 25.09 -4.36
N LYS A 130 11.81 24.62 -3.12
CA LYS A 130 12.24 23.26 -2.82
C LYS A 130 11.04 22.42 -2.40
N ILE A 131 10.91 21.25 -3.00
CA ILE A 131 9.87 20.26 -2.74
C ILE A 131 10.47 19.08 -1.99
N ALA A 132 10.00 18.81 -0.78
CA ALA A 132 10.43 17.66 0.01
C ALA A 132 9.66 16.40 -0.42
N VAL A 133 10.38 15.32 -0.70
CA VAL A 133 9.83 14.04 -1.15
C VAL A 133 10.50 12.86 -0.47
N ASN A 134 9.77 11.74 -0.36
CA ASN A 134 10.32 10.48 0.16
C ASN A 134 11.13 9.77 -0.93
N LYS A 135 12.36 9.37 -0.59
CA LYS A 135 13.33 8.70 -1.45
C LYS A 135 12.79 7.43 -2.10
N GLY A 136 12.99 7.31 -3.41
CA GLY A 136 12.57 6.16 -4.21
C GLY A 136 11.05 6.04 -4.43
N SER A 137 10.27 6.98 -3.88
CA SER A 137 8.81 7.02 -4.08
C SER A 137 8.47 7.51 -5.50
N ILE A 138 7.19 7.39 -5.85
CA ILE A 138 6.66 7.99 -7.09
C ILE A 138 6.71 9.52 -7.03
N PHE A 139 6.69 10.11 -5.83
CA PHE A 139 6.76 11.56 -5.62
C PHE A 139 8.17 12.09 -5.86
N ASP A 140 9.20 11.37 -5.42
CA ASP A 140 10.61 11.63 -5.73
C ASP A 140 10.83 11.61 -7.23
N ARG A 141 10.37 10.57 -7.89
CA ARG A 141 10.44 10.44 -9.34
C ARG A 141 9.73 11.59 -10.06
N TRP A 142 8.47 11.88 -9.70
CA TRP A 142 7.73 12.99 -10.30
C TRP A 142 8.46 14.31 -10.11
N CYS A 143 9.05 14.54 -8.93
CA CYS A 143 9.84 15.73 -8.66
C CYS A 143 11.03 15.82 -9.61
N ALA A 144 11.82 14.76 -9.72
CA ALA A 144 13.00 14.71 -10.59
C ALA A 144 12.65 14.93 -12.08
N GLU A 145 11.58 14.32 -12.57
CA GLU A 145 11.12 14.44 -13.96
C GLU A 145 10.63 15.85 -14.32
N ASN A 146 10.13 16.62 -13.34
CA ASN A 146 9.52 17.93 -13.57
C ASN A 146 10.41 19.11 -13.14
N ALA A 147 11.43 18.88 -12.33
CA ALA A 147 12.23 19.93 -11.70
C ALA A 147 12.88 20.89 -12.71
N ALA A 148 13.60 20.37 -13.68
CA ALA A 148 14.32 21.18 -14.67
C ALA A 148 13.37 22.02 -15.53
N ALA A 149 12.31 21.42 -16.06
CA ALA A 149 11.35 22.10 -16.94
C ALA A 149 10.56 23.19 -16.21
N ARG A 150 10.30 23.02 -14.91
CA ARG A 150 9.47 23.95 -14.11
C ARG A 150 10.29 24.86 -13.20
N GLY A 151 11.60 24.62 -13.07
CA GLY A 151 12.51 25.48 -12.31
C GLY A 151 12.35 25.37 -10.78
N PHE A 152 11.97 24.23 -10.25
CA PHE A 152 11.98 23.94 -8.82
C PHE A 152 13.08 22.94 -8.46
N GLY A 153 13.41 22.79 -7.15
CA GLY A 153 14.34 21.80 -6.64
C GLY A 153 13.64 20.67 -5.88
N CYS A 154 14.27 19.49 -5.82
CA CYS A 154 13.81 18.35 -5.04
C CYS A 154 14.74 18.12 -3.86
N ASP A 155 14.21 18.17 -2.64
CA ASP A 155 14.91 17.77 -1.43
C ASP A 155 14.42 16.36 -1.03
N ILE A 156 15.33 15.38 -1.06
CA ILE A 156 15.02 13.97 -0.90
C ILE A 156 15.26 13.55 0.55
N TYR A 157 14.26 12.95 1.18
CA TYR A 157 14.28 12.48 2.56
C TYR A 157 14.07 10.97 2.64
N ASP A 158 14.66 10.31 3.62
CA ASP A 158 14.53 8.87 3.78
C ASP A 158 13.13 8.43 4.20
N THR A 159 12.34 9.34 4.83
CA THR A 159 10.96 9.06 5.27
C THR A 159 9.98 10.14 4.84
N THR A 160 8.71 9.78 4.72
CA THR A 160 7.63 10.75 4.48
C THR A 160 7.48 11.72 5.65
N ALA A 161 7.69 11.25 6.87
CA ALA A 161 7.65 12.09 8.07
C ALA A 161 8.74 13.19 8.05
N ASP A 162 9.96 12.85 7.64
CA ASP A 162 11.06 13.83 7.51
C ASP A 162 10.78 14.86 6.41
N ALA A 163 10.18 14.44 5.29
CA ALA A 163 9.75 15.36 4.22
C ALA A 163 8.72 16.37 4.73
N ILE A 164 7.72 15.93 5.50
CA ILE A 164 6.74 16.81 6.15
C ILE A 164 7.40 17.71 7.19
N GLN A 165 8.32 17.18 8.00
CA GLN A 165 9.07 17.95 9.00
C GLN A 165 9.96 19.04 8.36
N ALA A 166 10.46 18.80 7.15
CA ALA A 166 11.23 19.79 6.41
C ALA A 166 10.40 21.04 6.06
N VAL A 167 9.09 20.88 5.78
CA VAL A 167 8.18 22.00 5.60
C VAL A 167 8.00 22.78 6.89
N LEU A 168 7.75 22.09 8.00
CA LEU A 168 7.56 22.74 9.32
C LEU A 168 8.79 23.53 9.75
N SER A 169 9.99 22.99 9.53
CA SER A 169 11.25 23.66 9.87
C SER A 169 11.66 24.76 8.87
N GLY A 170 10.98 24.91 7.73
CA GLY A 170 11.30 25.86 6.67
C GLY A 170 12.48 25.45 5.77
N ARG A 171 12.94 24.21 5.86
CA ARG A 171 13.99 23.67 4.95
C ARG A 171 13.44 23.45 3.54
N ALA A 172 12.15 23.10 3.40
CA ALA A 172 11.45 23.00 2.15
C ALA A 172 10.23 23.89 2.15
N ALA A 173 9.85 24.43 0.99
CA ALA A 173 8.65 25.24 0.84
C ALA A 173 7.37 24.39 0.90
N THR A 174 7.45 23.15 0.42
CA THR A 174 6.32 22.24 0.36
C THR A 174 6.80 20.79 0.40
N ALA A 175 5.92 19.87 0.83
CA ALA A 175 6.13 18.44 0.69
C ALA A 175 5.11 17.87 -0.31
N LEU A 176 5.49 16.82 -1.04
CA LEU A 176 4.64 16.11 -1.98
C LEU A 176 4.51 14.64 -1.55
N ALA A 177 3.28 14.20 -1.37
CA ALA A 177 2.95 12.81 -1.07
C ALA A 177 1.55 12.45 -1.61
N SER A 178 1.01 11.26 -1.27
CA SER A 178 -0.37 10.92 -1.59
C SER A 178 -1.34 11.88 -0.92
N ASP A 179 -2.45 12.17 -1.59
CA ASP A 179 -3.47 13.09 -1.06
C ASP A 179 -4.00 12.65 0.32
N ALA A 180 -4.15 11.34 0.55
CA ALA A 180 -4.56 10.82 1.85
C ALA A 180 -3.51 11.09 2.95
N ALA A 181 -2.22 10.92 2.66
CA ALA A 181 -1.15 11.20 3.63
C ALA A 181 -1.04 12.71 3.92
N ILE A 182 -1.16 13.54 2.91
CA ILE A 182 -1.13 15.00 3.06
C ILE A 182 -2.33 15.52 3.86
N LYS A 183 -3.55 15.02 3.57
CA LYS A 183 -4.75 15.35 4.35
C LYS A 183 -4.62 14.90 5.80
N TRP A 184 -4.08 13.70 6.03
CA TRP A 184 -3.79 13.21 7.37
C TRP A 184 -2.81 14.13 8.11
N ALA A 185 -1.68 14.47 7.49
CA ALA A 185 -0.69 15.37 8.08
C ALA A 185 -1.29 16.74 8.46
N GLY A 186 -2.08 17.33 7.58
CA GLY A 186 -2.77 18.59 7.86
C GLY A 186 -3.81 18.49 8.98
N LYS A 187 -4.45 17.32 9.15
CA LYS A 187 -5.39 17.08 10.27
C LYS A 187 -4.65 16.90 11.60
N GLN A 188 -3.50 16.22 11.58
CA GLN A 188 -2.72 15.93 12.80
C GLN A 188 -1.90 17.15 13.27
N ASN A 189 -1.52 18.04 12.38
CA ASN A 189 -0.70 19.21 12.72
C ASN A 189 -1.36 20.50 12.24
N PRO A 190 -1.90 21.32 13.16
CA PRO A 190 -2.58 22.56 12.81
C PRO A 190 -1.67 23.65 12.20
N LEU A 191 -0.34 23.45 12.22
CA LEU A 191 0.64 24.32 11.60
C LEU A 191 0.84 24.04 10.10
N THR A 192 0.19 23.02 9.56
CA THR A 192 0.23 22.67 8.14
C THR A 192 -1.15 22.62 7.52
N LYS A 193 -1.21 22.69 6.22
CA LYS A 193 -2.45 22.50 5.43
C LYS A 193 -2.16 21.84 4.09
N PRO A 194 -3.09 20.99 3.62
CA PRO A 194 -3.12 20.54 2.23
C PRO A 194 -3.35 21.72 1.28
N THR A 195 -2.78 21.64 0.09
CA THR A 195 -3.00 22.62 -0.96
C THR A 195 -3.15 21.91 -2.32
N PHE A 196 -2.58 22.38 -3.40
CA PHE A 196 -2.77 21.92 -4.77
C PHE A 196 -2.67 20.38 -4.90
N THR A 197 -3.60 19.80 -5.67
CA THR A 197 -3.67 18.37 -5.96
C THR A 197 -3.45 18.12 -7.45
N ILE A 198 -2.56 17.18 -7.76
CA ILE A 198 -2.38 16.66 -9.12
C ILE A 198 -3.23 15.39 -9.25
N LYS A 199 -4.23 15.42 -10.11
CA LYS A 199 -5.02 14.25 -10.47
C LYS A 199 -4.19 13.33 -11.35
N THR A 200 -4.02 12.08 -10.95
CA THR A 200 -3.11 11.15 -11.62
C THR A 200 -3.81 10.00 -12.34
N GLY A 201 -5.00 9.61 -11.89
CA GLY A 201 -5.65 8.37 -12.31
C GLY A 201 -4.87 7.11 -11.91
N GLN A 202 -3.86 7.23 -11.05
CA GLN A 202 -3.08 6.10 -10.57
C GLN A 202 -3.77 5.41 -9.39
N VAL A 203 -3.40 4.17 -9.17
CA VAL A 203 -3.93 3.34 -8.09
C VAL A 203 -2.79 2.74 -7.27
N PHE A 204 -3.05 2.52 -5.99
CA PHE A 204 -2.27 1.59 -5.20
C PHE A 204 -2.74 0.17 -5.45
N ALA A 205 -1.76 -0.72 -5.59
CA ALA A 205 -1.96 -2.16 -5.74
C ALA A 205 -0.96 -2.92 -4.87
N ILE A 206 -1.21 -4.18 -4.61
CA ILE A 206 -0.21 -5.09 -4.06
C ILE A 206 0.68 -5.53 -5.21
N SER A 207 1.99 -5.55 -5.00
CA SER A 207 2.93 -6.03 -6.00
C SER A 207 3.62 -7.31 -5.55
N THR A 208 3.85 -8.22 -6.51
CA THR A 208 4.61 -9.47 -6.32
C THR A 208 5.79 -9.50 -7.28
N SER A 209 6.74 -10.41 -7.05
CA SER A 209 7.80 -10.65 -8.02
C SER A 209 7.22 -11.10 -9.37
N LYS A 210 7.95 -10.78 -10.46
CA LYS A 210 7.48 -10.98 -11.83
C LYS A 210 7.20 -12.44 -12.19
N ASP A 211 7.88 -13.36 -11.54
CA ASP A 211 7.76 -14.81 -11.73
C ASP A 211 6.61 -15.44 -10.90
N ASN A 212 5.97 -14.69 -9.99
CA ASN A 212 4.94 -15.24 -9.09
C ASN A 212 3.51 -14.88 -9.52
N VAL A 213 3.14 -15.27 -10.74
CA VAL A 213 1.79 -15.05 -11.30
C VAL A 213 0.71 -15.69 -10.44
N ALA A 214 0.95 -16.90 -9.94
CA ALA A 214 -0.03 -17.63 -9.13
C ALA A 214 -0.39 -16.88 -7.84
N LEU A 215 0.59 -16.36 -7.12
CA LEU A 215 0.36 -15.58 -5.90
C LEU A 215 -0.36 -14.27 -6.22
N ARG A 216 0.10 -13.53 -7.27
CA ARG A 216 -0.55 -12.32 -7.74
C ARG A 216 -2.04 -12.53 -8.00
N ASN A 217 -2.39 -13.62 -8.70
CA ASN A 217 -3.78 -13.93 -9.04
C ASN A 217 -4.61 -14.25 -7.78
N ARG A 218 -4.07 -15.02 -6.84
CA ARG A 218 -4.72 -15.31 -5.55
C ARG A 218 -4.97 -14.04 -4.75
N ILE A 219 -3.98 -13.14 -4.65
CA ILE A 219 -4.14 -11.86 -3.96
C ILE A 219 -5.17 -10.98 -4.68
N SER A 220 -5.12 -10.91 -6.02
CA SER A 220 -6.09 -10.16 -6.82
C SER A 220 -7.51 -10.65 -6.60
N MET A 221 -7.73 -11.97 -6.48
CA MET A 221 -9.03 -12.55 -6.14
C MET A 221 -9.49 -12.11 -4.73
N ALA A 222 -8.60 -12.16 -3.74
CA ALA A 222 -8.93 -11.69 -2.40
C ALA A 222 -9.33 -10.20 -2.39
N ILE A 223 -8.62 -9.34 -3.14
CA ILE A 223 -8.96 -7.92 -3.32
C ILE A 223 -10.36 -7.75 -3.94
N LYS A 224 -10.67 -8.50 -5.00
CA LYS A 224 -12.00 -8.47 -5.64
C LYS A 224 -13.11 -8.85 -4.65
N CYS A 225 -12.90 -9.90 -3.88
CA CYS A 225 -13.84 -10.31 -2.85
C CYS A 225 -14.01 -9.24 -1.75
N MET A 226 -12.92 -8.57 -1.34
CA MET A 226 -12.98 -7.47 -0.37
C MET A 226 -13.71 -6.23 -0.92
N LYS A 227 -13.68 -5.99 -2.23
CA LYS A 227 -14.52 -4.98 -2.89
C LYS A 227 -15.99 -5.39 -2.84
N GLN A 228 -16.27 -6.62 -3.25
CA GLN A 228 -17.64 -7.16 -3.35
C GLN A 228 -18.40 -7.16 -2.01
N ASP A 229 -17.73 -7.57 -0.92
CA ASP A 229 -18.35 -7.67 0.41
C ASP A 229 -18.24 -6.38 1.24
N GLY A 230 -17.66 -5.32 0.67
CA GLY A 230 -17.52 -4.01 1.30
C GLY A 230 -16.41 -3.91 2.35
N THR A 231 -15.55 -4.92 2.51
CA THR A 231 -14.45 -4.89 3.47
C THR A 231 -13.50 -3.74 3.21
N LEU A 232 -13.11 -3.49 1.94
CA LEU A 232 -12.25 -2.36 1.60
C LEU A 232 -12.90 -1.02 1.91
N ALA A 233 -14.20 -0.87 1.64
CA ALA A 233 -14.94 0.35 1.96
C ALA A 233 -15.00 0.60 3.48
N LYS A 234 -15.17 -0.44 4.30
CA LYS A 234 -15.10 -0.33 5.77
C LYS A 234 -13.73 0.13 6.25
N PHE A 235 -12.66 -0.43 5.71
CA PHE A 235 -11.30 -0.01 6.06
C PHE A 235 -11.02 1.43 5.61
N HIS A 236 -11.52 1.82 4.44
CA HIS A 236 -11.40 3.19 3.94
C HIS A 236 -12.08 4.20 4.88
N VAL A 237 -13.32 3.95 5.29
CA VAL A 237 -14.03 4.80 6.26
C VAL A 237 -13.28 4.87 7.59
N LYS A 238 -12.81 3.74 8.09
CA LYS A 238 -12.09 3.67 9.37
C LYS A 238 -10.83 4.56 9.38
N TRP A 239 -10.03 4.50 8.33
CA TRP A 239 -8.72 5.13 8.29
C TRP A 239 -8.71 6.51 7.65
N LEU A 240 -9.54 6.74 6.63
CA LEU A 240 -9.60 8.01 5.90
C LEU A 240 -10.76 8.89 6.34
N GLY A 241 -11.71 8.36 7.12
CA GLY A 241 -12.80 9.11 7.72
C GLY A 241 -13.94 9.47 6.75
N VAL A 242 -13.88 8.99 5.50
CA VAL A 242 -14.87 9.27 4.46
C VAL A 242 -15.23 8.00 3.70
N ALA A 243 -16.46 7.91 3.20
CA ALA A 243 -16.84 6.84 2.29
C ALA A 243 -16.10 6.98 0.95
N PRO A 244 -15.72 5.86 0.31
CA PRO A 244 -15.15 5.91 -1.03
C PRO A 244 -16.18 6.47 -2.03
N ALA A 245 -15.70 7.26 -3.00
CA ALA A 245 -16.56 7.78 -4.07
C ALA A 245 -17.15 6.63 -4.89
N PRO A 246 -18.38 6.75 -5.41
CA PRO A 246 -19.03 5.69 -6.16
C PRO A 246 -18.22 5.15 -7.35
N ASP A 247 -17.49 6.03 -8.04
CA ASP A 247 -16.63 5.76 -9.19
C ASP A 247 -15.18 5.37 -8.81
N SER A 248 -14.87 5.31 -7.52
CA SER A 248 -13.52 4.97 -7.04
C SER A 248 -13.15 3.51 -7.33
N THR A 249 -11.86 3.26 -7.41
CA THR A 249 -11.28 1.92 -7.58
C THR A 249 -11.75 0.92 -6.51
N ILE A 250 -12.05 1.38 -5.30
CA ILE A 250 -12.58 0.53 -4.21
C ILE A 250 -13.91 -0.10 -4.59
N ASN A 251 -14.78 0.64 -5.28
CA ASN A 251 -16.14 0.20 -5.65
C ASN A 251 -16.19 -0.52 -7.00
N ASN A 252 -15.10 -0.49 -7.78
CA ASN A 252 -15.05 -1.05 -9.12
C ASN A 252 -14.21 -2.32 -9.17
N ILE A 253 -14.83 -3.46 -9.50
CA ILE A 253 -14.15 -4.74 -9.67
C ILE A 253 -13.69 -4.87 -11.11
N GLY A 254 -12.38 -5.00 -11.32
CA GLY A 254 -11.79 -5.19 -12.65
C GLY A 254 -12.11 -6.58 -13.24
N VAL A 255 -12.02 -6.72 -14.57
CA VAL A 255 -12.39 -7.96 -15.27
C VAL A 255 -11.40 -9.08 -14.96
N GLY A 256 -10.14 -8.91 -15.22
CA GLY A 256 -9.12 -9.95 -15.08
C GLY A 256 -8.23 -9.75 -13.85
N HIS A 257 -6.93 -10.00 -14.00
CA HIS A 257 -5.94 -9.80 -12.95
C HIS A 257 -4.93 -8.71 -13.31
N GLY A 258 -4.61 -7.85 -12.37
CA GLY A 258 -3.67 -6.75 -12.57
C GLY A 258 -4.37 -5.41 -12.87
N VAL A 259 -3.58 -4.41 -13.25
CA VAL A 259 -4.06 -3.07 -13.59
C VAL A 259 -4.13 -2.94 -15.11
N PRO A 260 -5.30 -2.62 -15.70
CA PRO A 260 -5.43 -2.45 -17.16
C PRO A 260 -4.40 -1.49 -17.74
N GLY A 261 -3.83 -1.84 -18.89
CA GLY A 261 -2.84 -1.02 -19.59
C GLY A 261 -1.41 -1.12 -19.07
N LEU A 262 -1.17 -1.92 -18.01
CA LEU A 262 0.17 -2.21 -17.52
C LEU A 262 0.63 -3.60 -17.96
N GLU A 263 1.95 -3.78 -18.05
CA GLU A 263 2.56 -5.10 -18.31
C GLU A 263 2.17 -6.09 -17.21
N GLY A 264 1.88 -7.33 -17.59
CA GLY A 264 1.39 -8.37 -16.68
C GLY A 264 -0.12 -8.31 -16.38
N TYR A 265 -0.88 -7.38 -16.98
CA TYR A 265 -2.33 -7.43 -16.94
C TYR A 265 -2.85 -8.63 -17.74
N ASP A 266 -3.71 -9.42 -17.10
CA ASP A 266 -4.43 -10.52 -17.72
C ASP A 266 -5.90 -10.16 -17.85
N PRO A 267 -6.43 -9.92 -19.06
CA PRO A 267 -7.82 -9.53 -19.28
C PRO A 267 -8.82 -10.69 -19.19
N THR A 268 -8.37 -11.92 -18.96
CA THR A 268 -9.24 -13.09 -18.91
C THR A 268 -10.27 -12.92 -17.78
N PRO A 269 -11.59 -12.95 -18.10
CA PRO A 269 -12.61 -12.86 -17.06
C PRO A 269 -12.47 -13.95 -16.01
N VAL A 270 -12.62 -13.57 -14.74
CA VAL A 270 -12.56 -14.51 -13.62
C VAL A 270 -13.89 -14.59 -12.89
N THR A 271 -14.32 -15.79 -12.56
CA THR A 271 -15.46 -16.01 -11.66
C THR A 271 -15.01 -15.79 -10.23
N LEU A 272 -15.72 -14.92 -9.50
CA LEU A 272 -15.38 -14.66 -8.10
C LEU A 272 -15.74 -15.87 -7.24
N THR A 273 -14.76 -16.40 -6.54
CA THR A 273 -14.89 -17.45 -5.54
C THR A 273 -14.49 -16.88 -4.19
N CYS A 274 -15.43 -16.23 -3.51
CA CYS A 274 -15.21 -15.57 -2.23
C CYS A 274 -15.60 -16.53 -1.09
N SER A 275 -14.65 -16.83 -0.20
CA SER A 275 -14.83 -17.65 1.01
C SER A 275 -14.60 -16.82 2.27
#